data_5b663a5135c59153a52ca82de77052b0
#
_entry.id   5b663a5135c59153a52ca82de77052b0
#
_cell.length_a   1.000
_cell.length_b   1.000
_cell.length_c   1.000
_cell.angle_alpha   90.00
_cell.angle_beta   90.00
_cell.angle_gamma   90.00
#
_symmetry.space_group_name_H-M   'P 1'
#
loop_
_entity.id
_entity.type
_entity.pdbx_description
1 polymer ?
#
loop_
_entity_poly.entity_id
_entity_poly.type
_entity_poly.pdbx_seq_one_letter_code
_entity_poly.pdbx_strand_id
1 'polypeptide(L)'
;MTLGANGLPFEMAYWKDIYGSGTDVDATFNAQEHARYAKSILNLMEINVNSIADFGFGKAILLKEMVKIFKPGRIMAIDPSEQMLDELLAQKWIRAWNISVLNTTVQELDLSYFVHLPFDLGICNSVVQYIQGDLKPVFEKLHKIVKYLYFSVPTKDDYIRMKKDIYFEDPYAYVRTKKQYLKMLKPYFRRVGFNLLESRLVADSRFTDELFKDE
;
A
#
# COMPACT_ATOMS: atom_id res chain seq x y z
N MET A 1 15.27 -11.20 -10.59
CA MET A 1 14.05 -11.96 -10.27
C MET A 1 13.90 -11.98 -8.77
N THR A 2 12.81 -11.41 -8.24
CA THR A 2 12.57 -11.33 -6.80
C THR A 2 12.03 -12.68 -6.31
N LEU A 3 12.62 -13.22 -5.23
CA LEU A 3 12.17 -14.46 -4.61
C LEU A 3 11.26 -14.15 -3.43
N GLY A 4 10.20 -14.93 -3.27
CA GLY A 4 9.36 -14.91 -2.09
C GLY A 4 10.04 -15.58 -0.87
N ALA A 5 9.38 -15.51 0.29
CA ALA A 5 9.87 -16.10 1.53
C ALA A 5 10.01 -17.64 1.44
N ASN A 6 9.25 -18.27 0.56
CA ASN A 6 9.35 -19.70 0.24
C ASN A 6 10.54 -20.06 -0.70
N GLY A 7 11.33 -19.07 -1.12
CA GLY A 7 12.46 -19.25 -2.03
C GLY A 7 12.07 -19.44 -3.50
N LEU A 8 10.79 -19.33 -3.84
CA LEU A 8 10.29 -19.44 -5.20
C LEU A 8 10.16 -18.05 -5.85
N PRO A 9 10.36 -17.95 -7.18
CA PRO A 9 10.11 -16.71 -7.89
C PRO A 9 8.62 -16.34 -7.82
N PHE A 10 8.34 -15.03 -7.79
CA PHE A 10 6.97 -14.55 -7.92
C PHE A 10 6.46 -14.88 -9.31
N GLU A 11 5.62 -15.92 -9.41
CA GLU A 11 5.03 -16.33 -10.67
C GLU A 11 3.72 -15.57 -10.91
N MET A 12 3.49 -15.24 -12.18
CA MET A 12 2.24 -14.62 -12.63
C MET A 12 1.01 -15.47 -12.32
N ALA A 13 1.16 -16.81 -12.29
CA ALA A 13 0.11 -17.75 -11.90
C ALA A 13 -0.39 -17.47 -10.47
N TYR A 14 0.51 -17.18 -9.53
CA TYR A 14 0.16 -16.86 -8.15
C TYR A 14 -0.77 -15.64 -8.06
N TRP A 15 -0.44 -14.57 -8.77
CA TRP A 15 -1.27 -13.35 -8.77
C TRP A 15 -2.61 -13.56 -9.48
N LYS A 16 -2.63 -14.36 -10.56
CA LYS A 16 -3.88 -14.75 -11.22
C LYS A 16 -4.79 -15.52 -10.29
N ASP A 17 -4.25 -16.47 -9.54
CA ASP A 17 -5.02 -17.28 -8.59
C ASP A 17 -5.55 -16.44 -7.44
N ILE A 18 -4.70 -15.59 -6.83
CA ILE A 18 -5.10 -14.72 -5.74
C ILE A 18 -6.17 -13.71 -6.19
N TYR A 19 -5.93 -12.98 -7.27
CA TYR A 19 -6.88 -12.00 -7.78
C TYR A 19 -8.10 -12.61 -8.48
N GLY A 20 -8.03 -13.88 -8.90
CA GLY A 20 -9.12 -14.62 -9.53
C GLY A 20 -9.99 -15.40 -8.56
N SER A 21 -9.50 -15.70 -7.36
CA SER A 21 -10.19 -16.55 -6.38
C SER A 21 -11.40 -15.89 -5.69
N GLY A 22 -11.68 -14.61 -5.95
CA GLY A 22 -12.68 -13.85 -5.22
C GLY A 22 -12.29 -13.53 -3.78
N THR A 23 -11.09 -13.92 -3.36
CA THR A 23 -10.53 -13.55 -2.06
C THR A 23 -10.24 -12.05 -2.05
N ASP A 24 -10.68 -11.36 -1.01
CA ASP A 24 -10.39 -9.93 -0.80
C ASP A 24 -8.90 -9.78 -0.52
N VAL A 25 -8.12 -9.66 -1.57
CA VAL A 25 -6.73 -9.33 -1.46
C VAL A 25 -6.64 -7.81 -1.49
N ASP A 26 -6.31 -7.26 -0.33
CA ASP A 26 -5.68 -5.96 -0.30
C ASP A 26 -6.54 -4.77 -0.70
N ALA A 27 -7.43 -4.39 0.19
CA ALA A 27 -8.28 -3.21 0.03
C ALA A 27 -9.23 -3.26 -1.19
N THR A 28 -9.49 -4.44 -1.74
CA THR A 28 -10.39 -4.57 -2.90
C THR A 28 -11.79 -4.11 -2.57
N PHE A 29 -12.36 -4.55 -1.42
CA PHE A 29 -13.71 -4.18 -1.00
C PHE A 29 -13.79 -2.87 -0.21
N ASN A 30 -12.71 -2.46 0.45
CA ASN A 30 -12.67 -1.27 1.32
C ASN A 30 -11.77 -0.14 0.80
N ALA A 31 -11.41 -0.16 -0.48
CA ALA A 31 -10.58 0.88 -1.10
C ALA A 31 -11.16 2.29 -0.94
N GLN A 32 -12.48 2.42 -0.98
CA GLN A 32 -13.15 3.71 -0.78
C GLN A 32 -12.97 4.22 0.66
N GLU A 33 -13.08 3.34 1.65
CA GLU A 33 -12.90 3.66 3.05
C GLU A 33 -11.46 4.07 3.33
N HIS A 34 -10.47 3.36 2.77
CA HIS A 34 -9.07 3.75 2.82
C HIS A 34 -8.83 5.14 2.23
N ALA A 35 -9.40 5.41 1.07
CA ALA A 35 -9.26 6.71 0.41
C ALA A 35 -9.95 7.83 1.21
N ARG A 36 -11.16 7.60 1.75
CA ARG A 36 -11.89 8.54 2.61
C ARG A 36 -11.13 8.81 3.90
N TYR A 37 -10.60 7.77 4.54
CA TYR A 37 -9.80 7.91 5.74
C TYR A 37 -8.56 8.78 5.49
N ALA A 38 -7.76 8.46 4.47
CA ALA A 38 -6.59 9.26 4.11
C ALA A 38 -6.95 10.72 3.82
N LYS A 39 -8.04 10.96 3.08
CA LYS A 39 -8.55 12.30 2.79
C LYS A 39 -8.97 13.05 4.05
N SER A 40 -9.66 12.37 4.97
CA SER A 40 -10.13 13.00 6.22
C SER A 40 -8.97 13.44 7.09
N ILE A 41 -7.96 12.59 7.28
CA ILE A 41 -6.77 12.94 8.07
C ILE A 41 -6.00 14.10 7.44
N LEU A 42 -5.77 14.06 6.13
CA LEU A 42 -5.02 15.13 5.45
C LEU A 42 -5.80 16.44 5.43
N ASN A 43 -7.13 16.40 5.30
CA ASN A 43 -7.97 17.59 5.42
C ASN A 43 -7.94 18.22 6.82
N LEU A 44 -7.97 17.40 7.88
CA LEU A 44 -7.83 17.90 9.26
C LEU A 44 -6.48 18.58 9.51
N MET A 45 -5.46 18.20 8.73
CA MET A 45 -4.14 18.81 8.75
C MET A 45 -3.99 19.97 7.76
N GLU A 46 -5.06 20.34 7.05
CA GLU A 46 -5.06 21.38 6.01
C GLU A 46 -4.09 21.07 4.85
N ILE A 47 -3.84 19.78 4.57
CA ILE A 47 -2.93 19.33 3.52
C ILE A 47 -3.70 19.11 2.21
N ASN A 48 -3.31 19.85 1.19
CA ASN A 48 -3.75 19.63 -0.19
C ASN A 48 -2.85 18.60 -0.89
N VAL A 49 -3.48 17.60 -1.51
CA VAL A 49 -2.79 16.56 -2.28
C VAL A 49 -3.01 16.83 -3.77
N ASN A 50 -1.99 17.33 -4.44
CA ASN A 50 -1.99 17.61 -5.88
C ASN A 50 -1.20 16.57 -6.68
N SER A 51 -0.47 15.69 -6.01
CA SER A 51 0.31 14.65 -6.65
C SER A 51 0.31 13.36 -5.82
N ILE A 52 0.15 12.21 -6.51
CA ILE A 52 0.08 10.89 -5.90
C ILE A 52 1.08 9.96 -6.59
N ALA A 53 1.85 9.18 -5.82
CA ALA A 53 2.65 8.06 -6.30
C ALA A 53 2.18 6.77 -5.63
N ASP A 54 1.89 5.73 -6.41
CA ASP A 54 1.51 4.40 -5.89
C ASP A 54 2.62 3.40 -6.16
N PHE A 55 3.13 2.80 -5.11
CA PHE A 55 4.26 1.88 -5.12
C PHE A 55 3.75 0.44 -4.97
N GLY A 56 3.63 -0.26 -6.09
CA GLY A 56 3.02 -1.58 -6.18
C GLY A 56 1.50 -1.49 -6.27
N PHE A 57 1.00 -0.87 -7.33
CA PHE A 57 -0.43 -0.59 -7.48
C PHE A 57 -1.30 -1.82 -7.76
N GLY A 58 -0.71 -2.98 -8.16
CA GLY A 58 -1.45 -4.20 -8.47
C GLY A 58 -2.61 -3.95 -9.46
N LYS A 59 -3.85 -4.26 -9.07
CA LYS A 59 -5.05 -3.95 -9.89
C LYS A 59 -5.46 -2.48 -9.87
N ALA A 60 -4.70 -1.61 -9.23
CA ALA A 60 -4.94 -0.17 -9.11
C ALA A 60 -6.31 0.22 -8.52
N ILE A 61 -6.92 -0.65 -7.71
CA ILE A 61 -8.24 -0.40 -7.12
C ILE A 61 -8.15 0.74 -6.11
N LEU A 62 -7.17 0.69 -5.20
CA LEU A 62 -6.94 1.75 -4.23
C LEU A 62 -6.47 3.04 -4.91
N LEU A 63 -5.55 2.96 -5.88
CA LEU A 63 -5.11 4.12 -6.66
C LEU A 63 -6.30 4.84 -7.30
N LYS A 64 -7.20 4.10 -7.93
CA LYS A 64 -8.42 4.66 -8.56
C LYS A 64 -9.29 5.42 -7.58
N GLU A 65 -9.53 4.88 -6.38
CA GLU A 65 -10.33 5.56 -5.36
C GLU A 65 -9.61 6.77 -4.77
N MET A 66 -8.29 6.70 -4.57
CA MET A 66 -7.47 7.85 -4.16
C MET A 66 -7.51 8.96 -5.21
N VAL A 67 -7.35 8.63 -6.51
CA VAL A 67 -7.42 9.60 -7.60
C VAL A 67 -8.80 10.26 -7.68
N LYS A 68 -9.88 9.52 -7.51
CA LYS A 68 -11.24 10.07 -7.50
C LYS A 68 -11.46 11.08 -6.38
N ILE A 69 -10.96 10.79 -5.18
CA ILE A 69 -11.24 11.61 -3.99
C ILE A 69 -10.30 12.81 -3.86
N PHE A 70 -9.04 12.67 -4.26
CA PHE A 70 -8.04 13.75 -4.19
C PHE A 70 -7.99 14.62 -5.45
N LYS A 71 -8.33 14.06 -6.60
CA LYS A 71 -8.28 14.72 -7.92
C LYS A 71 -6.89 15.34 -8.20
N PRO A 72 -5.80 14.58 -8.09
CA PRO A 72 -4.45 15.09 -8.25
C PRO A 72 -4.18 15.49 -9.71
N GLY A 73 -3.33 16.50 -9.92
CA GLY A 73 -2.87 16.90 -11.24
C GLY A 73 -1.70 16.06 -11.77
N ARG A 74 -1.01 15.30 -10.90
CA ARG A 74 0.13 14.45 -11.27
C ARG A 74 0.02 13.11 -10.56
N ILE A 75 0.14 12.01 -11.32
CA ILE A 75 0.05 10.65 -10.80
C ILE A 75 1.22 9.84 -11.34
N MET A 76 1.84 9.03 -10.47
CA MET A 76 2.84 8.04 -10.82
C MET A 76 2.36 6.68 -10.31
N ALA A 77 2.29 5.70 -11.20
CA ALA A 77 1.95 4.32 -10.86
C ALA A 77 3.17 3.43 -11.11
N ILE A 78 3.57 2.66 -10.10
CA ILE A 78 4.81 1.86 -10.11
C ILE A 78 4.46 0.43 -9.76
N ASP A 79 4.79 -0.51 -10.62
CA ASP A 79 4.62 -1.94 -10.37
C ASP A 79 5.64 -2.74 -11.18
N PRO A 80 6.25 -3.81 -10.62
CA PRO A 80 7.17 -4.67 -11.37
C PRO A 80 6.50 -5.61 -12.37
N SER A 81 5.18 -5.75 -12.32
CA SER A 81 4.43 -6.66 -13.18
C SER A 81 3.98 -5.97 -14.47
N GLU A 82 4.53 -6.39 -15.60
CA GLU A 82 4.08 -5.96 -16.93
C GLU A 82 2.57 -6.15 -17.11
N GLN A 83 2.03 -7.29 -16.65
CA GLN A 83 0.60 -7.55 -16.77
C GLN A 83 -0.24 -6.50 -16.01
N MET A 84 0.17 -6.10 -14.80
CA MET A 84 -0.56 -5.07 -14.04
C MET A 84 -0.49 -3.71 -14.75
N LEU A 85 0.64 -3.42 -15.40
CA LEU A 85 0.77 -2.23 -16.23
C LEU A 85 -0.21 -2.26 -17.40
N ASP A 86 -0.24 -3.36 -18.14
CA ASP A 86 -1.15 -3.52 -19.29
C ASP A 86 -2.63 -3.44 -18.86
N GLU A 87 -2.98 -4.10 -17.74
CA GLU A 87 -4.32 -4.02 -17.18
C GLU A 87 -4.68 -2.58 -16.74
N LEU A 88 -3.74 -1.85 -16.15
CA LEU A 88 -3.94 -0.44 -15.80
C LEU A 88 -4.18 0.40 -17.05
N LEU A 89 -3.31 0.27 -18.06
CA LEU A 89 -3.38 1.04 -19.31
C LEU A 89 -4.65 0.74 -20.11
N ALA A 90 -5.24 -0.44 -19.96
CA ALA A 90 -6.50 -0.81 -20.59
C ALA A 90 -7.73 -0.18 -19.88
N GLN A 91 -7.60 0.32 -18.66
CA GLN A 91 -8.73 0.88 -17.92
C GLN A 91 -9.16 2.24 -18.47
N LYS A 92 -10.47 2.43 -18.68
CA LYS A 92 -11.01 3.67 -19.26
C LYS A 92 -10.77 4.92 -18.41
N TRP A 93 -10.75 4.77 -17.08
CA TRP A 93 -10.66 5.90 -16.16
C TRP A 93 -9.30 6.62 -16.24
N ILE A 94 -8.20 5.92 -16.58
CA ILE A 94 -6.88 6.53 -16.63
C ILE A 94 -6.75 7.60 -17.72
N ARG A 95 -7.57 7.51 -18.77
CA ARG A 95 -7.55 8.49 -19.89
C ARG A 95 -7.94 9.90 -19.46
N ALA A 96 -8.62 10.04 -18.34
CA ALA A 96 -9.01 11.33 -17.78
C ALA A 96 -7.91 11.97 -16.90
N TRP A 97 -6.77 11.28 -16.70
CA TRP A 97 -5.75 11.68 -15.76
C TRP A 97 -4.35 11.65 -16.40
N ASN A 98 -3.48 12.56 -15.94
CA ASN A 98 -2.07 12.54 -16.31
C ASN A 98 -1.31 11.52 -15.44
N ILE A 99 -1.25 10.28 -15.90
CA ILE A 99 -0.61 9.16 -15.21
C ILE A 99 0.68 8.78 -15.93
N SER A 100 1.80 8.85 -15.21
CA SER A 100 3.06 8.23 -15.61
C SER A 100 3.16 6.84 -15.00
N VAL A 101 3.64 5.87 -15.77
CA VAL A 101 3.74 4.47 -15.34
C VAL A 101 5.19 4.00 -15.40
N LEU A 102 5.67 3.32 -14.37
CA LEU A 102 7.02 2.76 -14.32
C LEU A 102 6.96 1.25 -14.01
N ASN A 103 7.60 0.45 -14.86
CA ASN A 103 7.78 -0.97 -14.63
C ASN A 103 9.07 -1.22 -13.84
N THR A 104 8.97 -1.19 -12.53
CA THR A 104 10.13 -1.39 -11.64
C THR A 104 9.68 -1.73 -10.22
N THR A 105 10.58 -2.28 -9.43
CA THR A 105 10.37 -2.46 -7.99
C THR A 105 10.72 -1.18 -7.22
N VAL A 106 10.21 -1.06 -5.98
CA VAL A 106 10.58 0.06 -5.10
C VAL A 106 12.08 0.06 -4.80
N GLN A 107 12.71 -1.12 -4.71
CA GLN A 107 14.13 -1.26 -4.45
C GLN A 107 14.98 -0.70 -5.61
N GLU A 108 14.58 -0.98 -6.85
CA GLU A 108 15.29 -0.61 -8.07
C GLU A 108 14.94 0.78 -8.60
N LEU A 109 13.94 1.41 -8.02
CA LEU A 109 13.44 2.72 -8.45
C LEU A 109 14.55 3.76 -8.49
N ASP A 110 14.77 4.36 -9.65
CA ASP A 110 15.74 5.43 -9.83
C ASP A 110 15.17 6.75 -9.31
N LEU A 111 15.87 7.33 -8.33
CA LEU A 111 15.47 8.60 -7.71
C LEU A 111 15.58 9.79 -8.68
N SER A 112 16.31 9.68 -9.79
CA SER A 112 16.42 10.74 -10.78
C SER A 112 15.07 11.14 -11.39
N TYR A 113 14.10 10.22 -11.43
CA TYR A 113 12.73 10.54 -11.87
C TYR A 113 11.98 11.48 -10.91
N PHE A 114 12.50 11.72 -9.70
CA PHE A 114 11.79 12.43 -8.62
C PHE A 114 12.53 13.69 -8.13
N VAL A 115 13.64 14.08 -8.78
CA VAL A 115 14.58 15.12 -8.30
C VAL A 115 13.94 16.50 -8.11
N HIS A 116 12.89 16.81 -8.86
CA HIS A 116 12.41 18.19 -8.92
C HIS A 116 11.21 18.51 -8.00
N LEU A 117 10.38 17.55 -7.67
CA LEU A 117 9.21 17.75 -6.80
C LEU A 117 8.79 16.43 -6.16
N PRO A 118 8.92 16.28 -4.85
CA PRO A 118 8.35 15.12 -4.17
C PRO A 118 6.83 15.07 -4.39
N PHE A 119 6.27 13.87 -4.41
CA PHE A 119 4.83 13.70 -4.44
C PHE A 119 4.22 14.07 -3.09
N ASP A 120 3.03 14.65 -3.09
CA ASP A 120 2.36 15.01 -1.84
C ASP A 120 1.95 13.76 -1.06
N LEU A 121 1.42 12.73 -1.74
CA LEU A 121 1.00 11.47 -1.13
C LEU A 121 1.62 10.28 -1.85
N GLY A 122 2.28 9.42 -1.11
CA GLY A 122 2.65 8.07 -1.53
C GLY A 122 1.63 7.06 -1.02
N ILE A 123 1.36 6.03 -1.81
CA ILE A 123 0.61 4.85 -1.43
C ILE A 123 1.58 3.67 -1.47
N CYS A 124 1.66 2.91 -0.39
CA CYS A 124 2.43 1.67 -0.33
C CYS A 124 1.60 0.66 0.48
N ASN A 125 0.70 -0.01 -0.23
CA ASN A 125 -0.29 -0.88 0.36
C ASN A 125 0.01 -2.33 0.00
N SER A 126 0.28 -3.18 1.01
CA SER A 126 0.61 -4.61 0.86
C SER A 126 1.74 -4.91 -0.14
N VAL A 127 2.83 -4.16 -0.05
CA VAL A 127 3.99 -4.31 -0.94
C VAL A 127 5.23 -4.79 -0.20
N VAL A 128 5.55 -4.14 0.93
CA VAL A 128 6.86 -4.37 1.58
C VAL A 128 6.98 -5.72 2.28
N GLN A 129 5.88 -6.45 2.46
CA GLN A 129 5.94 -7.84 2.96
C GLN A 129 6.67 -8.77 1.99
N TYR A 130 6.75 -8.42 0.72
CA TYR A 130 7.46 -9.21 -0.30
C TYR A 130 8.95 -8.86 -0.43
N ILE A 131 9.42 -7.91 0.37
CA ILE A 131 10.82 -7.49 0.34
C ILE A 131 11.59 -8.20 1.45
N GLN A 132 12.64 -8.93 1.08
CA GLN A 132 13.52 -9.63 2.02
C GLN A 132 14.40 -8.66 2.81
N GLY A 133 14.67 -9.00 4.06
CA GLY A 133 15.68 -8.31 4.88
C GLY A 133 15.21 -6.99 5.51
N ASP A 134 16.13 -6.02 5.59
CA ASP A 134 15.89 -4.72 6.22
C ASP A 134 15.15 -3.77 5.26
N LEU A 135 14.04 -3.22 5.70
CA LEU A 135 13.22 -2.28 4.92
C LEU A 135 13.67 -0.81 5.06
N LYS A 136 14.66 -0.52 5.90
CA LYS A 136 15.14 0.85 6.07
C LYS A 136 15.56 1.52 4.76
N PRO A 137 16.33 0.86 3.86
CA PRO A 137 16.68 1.46 2.57
C PRO A 137 15.46 1.78 1.71
N VAL A 138 14.40 0.95 1.79
CA VAL A 138 13.14 1.19 1.08
C VAL A 138 12.43 2.41 1.64
N PHE A 139 12.26 2.49 2.97
CA PHE A 139 11.61 3.65 3.61
C PHE A 139 12.43 4.94 3.44
N GLU A 140 13.75 4.88 3.45
CA GLU A 140 14.61 6.00 3.12
C GLU A 140 14.37 6.51 1.70
N LYS A 141 14.27 5.59 0.74
CA LYS A 141 13.97 5.93 -0.66
C LYS A 141 12.57 6.56 -0.78
N LEU A 142 11.54 5.96 -0.18
CA LEU A 142 10.18 6.50 -0.17
C LEU A 142 10.14 7.91 0.46
N HIS A 143 10.85 8.13 1.57
CA HIS A 143 10.92 9.43 2.24
C HIS A 143 11.48 10.55 1.33
N LYS A 144 12.39 10.21 0.43
CA LYS A 144 12.92 11.16 -0.57
C LYS A 144 11.93 11.49 -1.68
N ILE A 145 10.95 10.61 -1.92
CA ILE A 145 10.00 10.70 -3.03
C ILE A 145 8.68 11.33 -2.60
N VAL A 146 8.22 11.12 -1.36
CA VAL A 146 6.89 11.54 -0.92
C VAL A 146 6.94 12.35 0.38
N LYS A 147 6.00 13.30 0.54
CA LYS A 147 5.82 14.08 1.77
C LYS A 147 5.02 13.30 2.81
N TYR A 148 3.93 12.67 2.39
CA TYR A 148 3.06 11.82 3.21
C TYR A 148 3.01 10.41 2.61
N LEU A 149 3.00 9.40 3.45
CA LEU A 149 2.91 8.00 3.04
C LEU A 149 1.68 7.35 3.67
N TYR A 150 0.75 6.92 2.82
CA TYR A 150 -0.28 5.98 3.19
C TYR A 150 0.33 4.58 3.15
N PHE A 151 0.50 3.98 4.31
CA PHE A 151 1.21 2.71 4.45
C PHE A 151 0.32 1.68 5.14
N SER A 152 0.07 0.57 4.47
CA SER A 152 -0.64 -0.58 5.01
C SER A 152 0.13 -1.87 4.68
N VAL A 153 0.21 -2.76 5.65
CA VAL A 153 0.89 -4.05 5.49
C VAL A 153 0.37 -5.04 6.53
N PRO A 154 0.11 -6.31 6.18
CA PRO A 154 -0.24 -7.33 7.15
C PRO A 154 0.92 -7.58 8.12
N THR A 155 0.59 -7.64 9.40
CA THR A 155 1.54 -8.00 10.46
C THR A 155 1.49 -9.50 10.76
N LYS A 156 2.42 -9.98 11.60
CA LYS A 156 2.39 -11.38 12.06
C LYS A 156 1.04 -11.77 12.67
N ASP A 157 0.44 -10.85 13.44
CA ASP A 157 -0.84 -11.11 14.09
C ASP A 157 -1.99 -11.18 13.08
N ASP A 158 -1.91 -10.37 12.00
CA ASP A 158 -2.88 -10.42 10.90
C ASP A 158 -2.77 -11.74 10.15
N TYR A 159 -1.58 -12.21 9.82
CA TYR A 159 -1.40 -13.53 9.18
C TYR A 159 -1.93 -14.68 10.03
N ILE A 160 -1.76 -14.63 11.36
CA ILE A 160 -2.33 -15.63 12.27
C ILE A 160 -3.87 -15.62 12.18
N ARG A 161 -4.48 -14.42 12.18
CA ARG A 161 -5.93 -14.27 12.03
C ARG A 161 -6.42 -14.73 10.66
N MET A 162 -5.76 -14.31 9.59
CA MET A 162 -6.11 -14.67 8.21
C MET A 162 -6.07 -16.20 8.01
N LYS A 163 -5.04 -16.86 8.55
CA LYS A 163 -4.96 -18.32 8.53
C LYS A 163 -6.11 -18.99 9.27
N LYS A 164 -6.46 -18.47 10.46
CA LYS A 164 -7.51 -19.03 11.31
C LYS A 164 -8.92 -18.78 10.79
N ASP A 165 -9.19 -17.53 10.34
CA ASP A 165 -10.55 -17.06 10.11
C ASP A 165 -11.00 -17.22 8.67
N ILE A 166 -10.06 -17.17 7.71
CA ILE A 166 -10.35 -17.27 6.28
C ILE A 166 -9.48 -18.30 5.53
N TYR A 167 -8.70 -19.11 6.27
CA TYR A 167 -7.82 -20.15 5.71
C TYR A 167 -6.83 -19.62 4.65
N PHE A 168 -6.45 -18.34 4.77
CA PHE A 168 -5.52 -17.71 3.85
C PHE A 168 -4.09 -17.75 4.38
N GLU A 169 -3.17 -18.21 3.54
CA GLU A 169 -1.72 -18.17 3.77
C GLU A 169 -1.04 -17.52 2.56
N ASP A 170 -0.11 -16.64 2.82
CA ASP A 170 0.74 -16.05 1.79
C ASP A 170 2.17 -16.61 1.90
N PRO A 171 2.53 -17.62 1.09
CA PRO A 171 3.83 -18.28 1.18
C PRO A 171 4.99 -17.38 0.71
N TYR A 172 4.69 -16.28 0.01
CA TYR A 172 5.71 -15.35 -0.50
C TYR A 172 6.06 -14.24 0.48
N ALA A 173 5.23 -14.03 1.52
CA ALA A 173 5.40 -12.92 2.45
C ALA A 173 6.48 -13.17 3.50
N TYR A 174 7.37 -12.22 3.67
CA TYR A 174 8.30 -12.14 4.82
C TYR A 174 7.57 -11.56 6.02
N VAL A 175 6.99 -12.43 6.83
CA VAL A 175 6.12 -12.06 7.96
C VAL A 175 6.90 -11.31 9.03
N ARG A 176 6.44 -10.10 9.37
CA ARG A 176 7.03 -9.23 10.40
C ARG A 176 5.99 -8.79 11.42
N THR A 177 6.45 -8.51 12.62
CA THR A 177 5.61 -7.92 13.66
C THR A 177 5.40 -6.42 13.42
N LYS A 178 4.30 -5.87 13.94
CA LYS A 178 4.05 -4.41 13.95
C LYS A 178 5.26 -3.64 14.50
N LYS A 179 5.87 -4.12 15.60
CA LYS A 179 7.07 -3.49 16.21
C LYS A 179 8.26 -3.44 15.25
N GLN A 180 8.48 -4.50 14.45
CA GLN A 180 9.56 -4.52 13.45
C GLN A 180 9.31 -3.49 12.35
N TYR A 181 8.09 -3.43 11.77
CA TYR A 181 7.75 -2.40 10.78
C TYR A 181 7.93 -0.99 11.33
N LEU A 182 7.39 -0.70 12.51
CA LEU A 182 7.51 0.61 13.14
C LEU A 182 8.97 1.00 13.43
N LYS A 183 9.82 0.06 13.88
CA LYS A 183 11.25 0.32 14.11
C LYS A 183 11.97 0.74 12.82
N MET A 184 11.62 0.15 11.68
CA MET A 184 12.24 0.44 10.38
C MET A 184 11.68 1.72 9.75
N LEU A 185 10.38 2.02 9.96
CA LEU A 185 9.70 3.18 9.42
C LEU A 185 10.01 4.49 10.18
N LYS A 186 10.08 4.41 11.53
CA LYS A 186 10.19 5.58 12.43
C LYS A 186 11.35 6.54 12.13
N PRO A 187 12.53 6.13 11.62
CA PRO A 187 13.59 7.06 11.27
C PRO A 187 13.23 8.03 10.14
N TYR A 188 12.28 7.67 9.30
CA TYR A 188 11.95 8.38 8.05
C TYR A 188 10.56 9.03 8.10
N PHE A 189 9.59 8.42 8.79
CA PHE A 189 8.22 8.88 8.85
C PHE A 189 7.70 8.96 10.28
N ARG A 190 6.99 10.05 10.57
CA ARG A 190 6.25 10.22 11.82
C ARG A 190 4.78 9.90 11.56
N ARG A 191 4.18 9.07 12.41
CA ARG A 191 2.75 8.76 12.32
C ARG A 191 1.91 10.02 12.54
N VAL A 192 1.00 10.31 11.61
CA VAL A 192 0.05 11.44 11.68
C VAL A 192 -1.41 10.97 11.73
N GLY A 193 -1.66 9.71 11.46
CA GLY A 193 -2.98 9.08 11.57
C GLY A 193 -2.84 7.58 11.78
N PHE A 194 -3.89 6.97 12.31
CA PHE A 194 -3.96 5.53 12.53
C PHE A 194 -5.26 4.99 11.93
N ASN A 195 -5.15 4.01 11.04
CA ASN A 195 -6.29 3.38 10.40
C ASN A 195 -6.75 2.16 11.20
N LEU A 196 -8.01 2.17 11.59
CA LEU A 196 -8.69 1.09 12.30
C LEU A 196 -9.62 0.27 11.40
N LEU A 197 -9.56 0.48 10.08
CA LEU A 197 -10.48 -0.21 9.15
C LEU A 197 -10.30 -1.73 9.13
N GLU A 198 -9.15 -2.23 9.55
CA GLU A 198 -8.94 -3.68 9.77
C GLU A 198 -9.84 -4.26 10.85
N SER A 199 -10.31 -3.43 11.74
CA SER A 199 -11.25 -3.80 12.77
C SER A 199 -12.69 -3.50 12.34
N ARG A 200 -13.15 -4.16 11.28
CA ARG A 200 -14.57 -4.21 10.92
C ARG A 200 -15.46 -4.78 12.05
N LEU A 201 -14.85 -5.21 13.14
CA LEU A 201 -15.43 -5.63 14.39
C LEU A 201 -15.68 -4.47 15.37
N VAL A 202 -15.57 -3.24 14.90
CA VAL A 202 -15.78 -2.01 15.70
C VAL A 202 -17.20 -1.87 16.27
N ALA A 203 -18.13 -2.71 15.88
CA ALA A 203 -19.44 -2.77 16.51
C ALA A 203 -19.42 -3.47 17.89
N ASP A 204 -18.33 -4.12 18.28
CA ASP A 204 -18.18 -4.73 19.61
C ASP A 204 -17.69 -3.66 20.59
N SER A 205 -18.49 -3.39 21.62
CA SER A 205 -18.17 -2.40 22.67
C SER A 205 -16.84 -2.68 23.38
N ARG A 206 -16.43 -3.94 23.49
CA ARG A 206 -15.14 -4.34 24.07
C ARG A 206 -13.96 -3.84 23.24
N PHE A 207 -14.13 -3.73 21.95
CA PHE A 207 -13.11 -3.25 21.05
C PHE A 207 -12.91 -1.72 21.16
N THR A 208 -13.99 -0.96 21.33
CA THR A 208 -13.94 0.48 21.56
C THR A 208 -13.25 0.81 22.88
N ASP A 209 -13.49 0.01 23.91
CA ASP A 209 -12.84 0.21 25.21
C ASP A 209 -11.34 -0.07 25.20
N GLU A 210 -10.88 -1.00 24.36
CA GLU A 210 -9.43 -1.26 24.16
C GLU A 210 -8.74 -0.15 23.37
N LEU A 211 -9.44 0.50 22.43
CA LEU A 211 -8.89 1.59 21.64
C LEU A 211 -8.52 2.84 22.44
N PHE A 212 -9.23 3.08 23.53
CA PHE A 212 -9.03 4.24 24.39
C PHE A 212 -8.18 3.98 25.63
N LYS A 213 -7.79 2.71 25.86
CA LYS A 213 -6.93 2.33 26.99
C LYS A 213 -5.44 2.55 26.75
N ASP A 214 -5.01 2.72 25.51
CA ASP A 214 -3.60 2.89 25.12
C ASP A 214 -3.22 4.36 24.86
N GLU A 215 -4.04 5.31 25.26
CA GLU A 215 -3.71 6.73 25.34
C GLU A 215 -3.21 7.07 26.75
#